data_d7c38be8f31cee52d4eaa56d8fc5b9c4
#
_entry.id   d7c38be8f31cee52d4eaa56d8fc5b9c4
#
_cell.length_a   1.000
_cell.length_b   1.000
_cell.length_c   1.000
_cell.angle_alpha   90.00
_cell.angle_beta   90.00
_cell.angle_gamma   90.00
#
_symmetry.space_group_name_H-M   'P 1'
#
loop_
_entity.id
_entity.type
_entity.pdbx_description
1 polymer ?
#
loop_
_entity_poly.entity_id
_entity_poly.type
_entity_poly.pdbx_seq_one_letter_code
_entity_poly.pdbx_strand_id
1 'polypeptide(L)'
;MRNNTKEPLIRIVKREGLKKRYIALLYAASVVIALGVGAILLFSLDANPGEYYKQMFTLGTINNRFAYLQYENYIKEFVPLLITSLALSLAFKMKFWNIGGEGQFLLGALAGATVAFMVPASTNQFVTIILMTLAGAVVGGLIGLLTSLLNVKFGTDETLFTLMLNYIALYIMTFFGETKAKWNIFLKTDSERPQFAKIPENGRMFKIQIGDFSLEISLIFTLLLVAFIFVYLTRTKHGYEIAVVGDSINTAKYSGMKVNKIICRTMFLSAALIGAAGALRVSSVESLSTSITNDVGWTGIIVAWLAKLNPIGIVIVTALITVLQCGCVTASVSANNVDSHFADLLQGIILFIIL
;
A
#
# COMPACT_ATOMS: atom_id res chain seq x y z
N MET A 1 34.47 -41.88 12.16
CA MET A 1 33.12 -42.06 11.59
C MET A 1 32.94 -41.07 10.43
N ARG A 2 32.96 -41.53 9.19
CA ARG A 2 32.73 -40.70 8.00
C ARG A 2 31.25 -40.45 7.90
N ASN A 3 30.79 -39.21 8.20
CA ASN A 3 29.44 -38.79 7.89
C ASN A 3 29.23 -38.72 6.38
N ASN A 4 28.66 -39.79 5.83
CA ASN A 4 28.12 -39.80 4.46
C ASN A 4 26.87 -38.91 4.39
N THR A 5 27.05 -37.63 4.41
CA THR A 5 25.97 -36.71 3.99
C THR A 5 25.85 -36.84 2.48
N LYS A 6 24.83 -37.58 2.02
CA LYS A 6 24.46 -37.63 0.60
C LYS A 6 24.24 -36.21 0.13
N GLU A 7 25.05 -35.72 -0.79
CA GLU A 7 24.80 -34.41 -1.41
C GLU A 7 23.42 -34.42 -2.07
N PRO A 8 22.62 -33.35 -1.90
CA PRO A 8 21.31 -33.30 -2.52
C PRO A 8 21.46 -33.34 -4.05
N LEU A 9 20.63 -34.16 -4.72
CA LEU A 9 20.60 -34.33 -6.18
C LEU A 9 20.41 -33.03 -6.93
N ILE A 10 19.73 -32.06 -6.31
CA ILE A 10 19.47 -30.71 -6.86
C ILE A 10 19.87 -29.69 -5.81
N ARG A 11 20.74 -28.77 -6.17
CA ARG A 11 21.16 -27.65 -5.33
C ARG A 11 20.74 -26.33 -5.99
N ILE A 12 19.82 -25.63 -5.37
CA ILE A 12 19.42 -24.27 -5.82
C ILE A 12 20.49 -23.29 -5.31
N VAL A 13 21.19 -22.64 -6.22
CA VAL A 13 22.21 -21.64 -5.90
C VAL A 13 21.81 -20.30 -6.51
N LYS A 14 21.88 -19.23 -5.69
CA LYS A 14 21.63 -17.87 -6.17
C LYS A 14 22.64 -17.50 -7.25
N ARG A 15 22.16 -17.24 -8.46
CA ARG A 15 23.03 -16.85 -9.58
C ARG A 15 23.24 -15.33 -9.53
N GLU A 16 24.46 -14.90 -9.25
CA GLU A 16 24.84 -13.47 -9.28
C GLU A 16 25.30 -13.08 -10.70
N GLY A 17 25.06 -11.80 -11.06
CA GLY A 17 25.61 -11.23 -12.30
C GLY A 17 24.78 -11.42 -13.58
N LEU A 18 23.47 -11.66 -13.48
CA LEU A 18 22.61 -11.69 -14.67
C LEU A 18 22.56 -10.31 -15.36
N LYS A 19 22.73 -10.29 -16.68
CA LYS A 19 22.54 -9.05 -17.47
C LYS A 19 21.10 -8.55 -17.32
N LYS A 20 20.89 -7.22 -17.26
CA LYS A 20 19.58 -6.58 -17.10
C LYS A 20 18.51 -7.10 -18.08
N ARG A 21 18.89 -7.45 -19.31
CA ARG A 21 17.98 -8.03 -20.33
C ARG A 21 17.42 -9.38 -19.92
N TYR A 22 18.22 -10.28 -19.34
CA TYR A 22 17.74 -11.58 -18.85
C TYR A 22 16.81 -11.43 -17.66
N ILE A 23 17.09 -10.47 -16.77
CA ILE A 23 16.19 -10.15 -15.65
C ILE A 23 14.84 -9.68 -16.16
N ALA A 24 14.81 -8.75 -17.11
CA ALA A 24 13.57 -8.27 -17.71
C ALA A 24 12.78 -9.40 -18.40
N LEU A 25 13.47 -10.28 -19.11
CA LEU A 25 12.86 -11.44 -19.79
C LEU A 25 12.28 -12.43 -18.76
N LEU A 26 12.95 -12.68 -17.65
CA LEU A 26 12.44 -13.52 -16.56
C LEU A 26 11.17 -12.93 -15.95
N TYR A 27 11.14 -11.61 -15.66
CA TYR A 27 9.94 -10.96 -15.17
C TYR A 27 8.78 -11.06 -16.17
N ALA A 28 9.05 -10.81 -17.47
CA ALA A 28 8.01 -10.94 -18.51
C ALA A 28 7.51 -12.39 -18.60
N ALA A 29 8.40 -13.37 -18.59
CA ALA A 29 8.03 -14.79 -18.60
C ALA A 29 7.19 -15.17 -17.36
N SER A 30 7.55 -14.68 -16.18
CA SER A 30 6.81 -14.93 -14.93
C SER A 30 5.39 -14.40 -15.01
N VAL A 31 5.22 -13.18 -15.55
CA VAL A 31 3.88 -12.59 -15.75
C VAL A 31 3.06 -13.42 -16.76
N VAL A 32 3.67 -13.84 -17.87
CA VAL A 32 2.98 -14.67 -18.89
C VAL A 32 2.56 -16.01 -18.31
N ILE A 33 3.44 -16.68 -17.52
CA ILE A 33 3.12 -17.94 -16.86
C ILE A 33 1.97 -17.71 -15.83
N ALA A 34 2.00 -16.65 -15.05
CA ALA A 34 0.95 -16.34 -14.10
C ALA A 34 -0.41 -16.10 -14.77
N LEU A 35 -0.43 -15.36 -15.89
CA LEU A 35 -1.63 -15.18 -16.69
C LEU A 35 -2.10 -16.51 -17.32
N GLY A 36 -1.17 -17.39 -17.71
CA GLY A 36 -1.50 -18.74 -18.19
C GLY A 36 -2.18 -19.59 -17.12
N VAL A 37 -1.66 -19.58 -15.88
CA VAL A 37 -2.30 -20.26 -14.74
C VAL A 37 -3.66 -19.64 -14.44
N GLY A 38 -3.76 -18.30 -14.45
CA GLY A 38 -5.03 -17.59 -14.30
C GLY A 38 -6.04 -17.95 -15.39
N ALA A 39 -5.60 -18.13 -16.65
CA ALA A 39 -6.47 -18.56 -17.74
C ALA A 39 -7.05 -19.97 -17.50
N ILE A 40 -6.23 -20.90 -16.98
CA ILE A 40 -6.71 -22.26 -16.61
C ILE A 40 -7.78 -22.16 -15.52
N LEU A 41 -7.58 -21.32 -14.54
CA LEU A 41 -8.56 -21.10 -13.46
C LEU A 41 -9.85 -20.46 -13.99
N LEU A 42 -9.75 -19.46 -14.89
CA LEU A 42 -10.92 -18.85 -15.52
C LEU A 42 -11.73 -19.87 -16.33
N PHE A 43 -11.08 -20.75 -17.09
CA PHE A 43 -11.75 -21.86 -17.76
C PHE A 43 -12.47 -22.80 -16.79
N SER A 44 -11.89 -23.09 -15.62
CA SER A 44 -12.53 -23.92 -14.61
C SER A 44 -13.77 -23.28 -13.97
N LEU A 45 -13.89 -21.96 -14.08
CA LEU A 45 -15.03 -21.16 -13.61
C LEU A 45 -16.03 -20.84 -14.73
N ASP A 46 -15.94 -21.53 -15.87
CA ASP A 46 -16.77 -21.29 -17.07
C ASP A 46 -16.70 -19.85 -17.60
N ALA A 47 -15.62 -19.12 -17.32
CA ALA A 47 -15.37 -17.79 -17.84
C ALA A 47 -14.44 -17.82 -19.06
N ASN A 48 -14.67 -16.92 -20.04
CA ASN A 48 -13.80 -16.78 -21.20
C ASN A 48 -12.55 -15.95 -20.85
N PRO A 49 -11.33 -16.54 -20.78
CA PRO A 49 -10.14 -15.81 -20.38
C PRO A 49 -9.77 -14.68 -21.32
N GLY A 50 -10.01 -14.83 -22.64
CA GLY A 50 -9.68 -13.80 -23.61
C GLY A 50 -10.51 -12.53 -23.42
N GLU A 51 -11.79 -12.68 -23.16
CA GLU A 51 -12.70 -11.57 -22.90
C GLU A 51 -12.44 -10.95 -21.54
N TYR A 52 -12.21 -11.79 -20.51
CA TYR A 52 -11.86 -11.35 -19.17
C TYR A 52 -10.58 -10.49 -19.18
N TYR A 53 -9.50 -10.99 -19.75
CA TYR A 53 -8.23 -10.25 -19.82
C TYR A 53 -8.33 -9.00 -20.68
N LYS A 54 -9.10 -9.03 -21.77
CA LYS A 54 -9.36 -7.82 -22.54
C LYS A 54 -10.00 -6.73 -21.69
N GLN A 55 -11.04 -7.06 -20.95
CA GLN A 55 -11.71 -6.10 -20.05
C GLN A 55 -10.79 -5.65 -18.92
N MET A 56 -10.04 -6.57 -18.32
CA MET A 56 -9.07 -6.30 -17.26
C MET A 56 -8.02 -5.28 -17.73
N PHE A 57 -7.36 -5.51 -18.86
CA PHE A 57 -6.30 -4.61 -19.33
C PHE A 57 -6.81 -3.28 -19.89
N THR A 58 -8.04 -3.26 -20.38
CA THR A 58 -8.66 -2.03 -20.87
C THR A 58 -9.44 -1.27 -19.81
N LEU A 59 -9.49 -1.77 -18.55
CA LEU A 59 -10.30 -1.23 -17.47
C LEU A 59 -11.78 -1.07 -17.86
N GLY A 60 -12.28 -1.88 -18.80
CA GLY A 60 -13.63 -1.75 -19.31
C GLY A 60 -13.95 -0.40 -19.97
N THR A 61 -12.92 0.31 -20.46
CA THR A 61 -13.11 1.66 -21.04
C THR A 61 -13.49 1.62 -22.52
N ILE A 62 -13.30 0.48 -23.21
CA ILE A 62 -13.65 0.35 -24.63
C ILE A 62 -15.18 0.37 -24.79
N ASN A 63 -15.66 1.29 -25.62
CA ASN A 63 -17.09 1.52 -25.89
C ASN A 63 -17.92 1.90 -24.64
N ASN A 64 -17.29 2.40 -23.59
CA ASN A 64 -17.97 2.83 -22.38
C ASN A 64 -18.08 4.36 -22.33
N ARG A 65 -19.32 4.87 -22.31
CA ARG A 65 -19.59 6.31 -22.17
C ARG A 65 -19.04 6.90 -20.88
N PHE A 66 -18.93 6.08 -19.83
CA PHE A 66 -18.46 6.49 -18.50
C PHE A 66 -17.01 6.06 -18.24
N ALA A 67 -16.19 5.95 -19.27
CA ALA A 67 -14.78 5.55 -19.18
C ALA A 67 -13.98 6.44 -18.20
N TYR A 68 -14.31 7.72 -18.10
CA TYR A 68 -13.67 8.66 -17.18
C TYR A 68 -13.79 8.24 -15.72
N LEU A 69 -14.91 7.63 -15.30
CA LEU A 69 -15.08 7.12 -13.94
C LEU A 69 -14.10 5.99 -13.60
N GLN A 70 -13.74 5.16 -14.59
CA GLN A 70 -12.76 4.09 -14.40
C GLN A 70 -11.36 4.67 -14.16
N TYR A 71 -10.99 5.72 -14.88
CA TYR A 71 -9.70 6.41 -14.65
C TYR A 71 -9.68 7.15 -13.31
N GLU A 72 -10.79 7.74 -12.87
CA GLU A 72 -10.91 8.33 -11.53
C GLU A 72 -10.74 7.28 -10.43
N ASN A 73 -11.40 6.13 -10.56
CA ASN A 73 -11.25 5.01 -9.62
C ASN A 73 -9.82 4.46 -9.62
N TYR A 74 -9.21 4.35 -10.80
CA TYR A 74 -7.80 3.96 -10.91
C TYR A 74 -6.87 4.89 -10.12
N ILE A 75 -7.05 6.20 -10.21
CA ILE A 75 -6.24 7.19 -9.47
C ILE A 75 -6.48 7.06 -7.97
N LYS A 76 -7.73 6.85 -7.54
CA LYS A 76 -8.08 6.66 -6.13
C LYS A 76 -7.42 5.43 -5.50
N GLU A 77 -7.23 4.35 -6.26
CA GLU A 77 -6.52 3.14 -5.80
C GLU A 77 -4.99 3.29 -5.94
N PHE A 78 -4.52 3.91 -7.02
CA PHE A 78 -3.11 4.08 -7.32
C PHE A 78 -2.37 4.93 -6.28
N VAL A 79 -2.95 6.06 -5.86
CA VAL A 79 -2.32 7.02 -4.95
C VAL A 79 -1.97 6.39 -3.60
N PRO A 80 -2.91 5.80 -2.84
CA PRO A 80 -2.59 5.20 -1.54
C PRO A 80 -1.64 4.01 -1.66
N LEU A 81 -1.78 3.18 -2.70
CA LEU A 81 -0.90 2.05 -2.94
C LEU A 81 0.53 2.51 -3.22
N LEU A 82 0.71 3.57 -4.02
CA LEU A 82 2.03 4.10 -4.34
C LEU A 82 2.72 4.69 -3.10
N ILE A 83 2.00 5.51 -2.30
CA ILE A 83 2.56 6.09 -1.08
C ILE A 83 2.96 5.00 -0.09
N THR A 84 2.09 4.01 0.13
CA THR A 84 2.33 2.90 1.05
C THR A 84 3.52 2.04 0.60
N SER A 85 3.60 1.71 -0.68
CA SER A 85 4.71 0.93 -1.23
C SER A 85 6.05 1.65 -1.10
N LEU A 86 6.09 2.96 -1.39
CA LEU A 86 7.27 3.79 -1.19
C LEU A 86 7.67 3.86 0.30
N ALA A 87 6.71 4.03 1.17
CA ALA A 87 6.92 4.08 2.61
C ALA A 87 7.49 2.76 3.16
N LEU A 88 6.91 1.62 2.76
CA LEU A 88 7.40 0.29 3.12
C LEU A 88 8.82 0.04 2.59
N SER A 89 9.16 0.56 1.41
CA SER A 89 10.50 0.41 0.85
C SER A 89 11.60 1.03 1.72
N LEU A 90 11.30 2.08 2.50
CA LEU A 90 12.24 2.69 3.46
C LEU A 90 12.59 1.69 4.58
N ALA A 91 11.60 1.05 5.18
CA ALA A 91 11.78 0.07 6.24
C ALA A 91 12.50 -1.20 5.72
N PHE A 92 12.06 -1.74 4.59
CA PHE A 92 12.64 -2.95 4.01
C PHE A 92 14.07 -2.76 3.51
N LYS A 93 14.43 -1.56 3.05
CA LYS A 93 15.81 -1.25 2.65
C LYS A 93 16.77 -1.31 3.83
N MET A 94 16.28 -1.07 5.04
CA MET A 94 17.00 -1.23 6.29
C MET A 94 16.93 -2.67 6.83
N LYS A 95 16.25 -3.58 6.14
CA LYS A 95 15.91 -4.94 6.60
C LYS A 95 15.08 -4.97 7.89
N PHE A 96 14.28 -3.96 8.14
CA PHE A 96 13.26 -3.95 9.17
C PHE A 96 11.92 -4.38 8.57
N TRP A 97 11.37 -5.49 9.06
CA TRP A 97 10.17 -6.10 8.51
C TRP A 97 8.91 -5.45 9.04
N ASN A 98 8.54 -4.28 8.45
CA ASN A 98 7.29 -3.62 8.78
C ASN A 98 6.11 -4.25 8.02
N ILE A 99 5.45 -5.23 8.62
CA ILE A 99 4.22 -5.84 8.08
C ILE A 99 2.98 -5.06 8.54
N GLY A 100 3.16 -4.05 9.40
CA GLY A 100 2.09 -3.25 10.00
C GLY A 100 1.49 -2.16 9.11
N GLY A 101 1.76 -2.19 7.80
CA GLY A 101 1.30 -1.18 6.87
C GLY A 101 -0.22 -1.01 6.86
N GLU A 102 -0.97 -2.10 6.99
CA GLU A 102 -2.43 -2.11 7.02
C GLU A 102 -2.97 -1.37 8.25
N GLY A 103 -2.45 -1.70 9.44
CA GLY A 103 -2.88 -1.06 10.68
C GLY A 103 -2.46 0.42 10.78
N GLN A 104 -1.26 0.75 10.31
CA GLN A 104 -0.78 2.14 10.25
C GLN A 104 -1.66 2.98 9.32
N PHE A 105 -2.10 2.41 8.21
CA PHE A 105 -3.02 3.04 7.28
C PHE A 105 -4.41 3.26 7.91
N LEU A 106 -5.01 2.21 8.52
CA LEU A 106 -6.31 2.27 9.19
C LEU A 106 -6.36 3.34 10.28
N LEU A 107 -5.37 3.34 11.19
CA LEU A 107 -5.32 4.30 12.27
C LEU A 107 -5.00 5.72 11.78
N GLY A 108 -4.22 5.85 10.70
CA GLY A 108 -4.03 7.11 9.99
C GLY A 108 -5.32 7.65 9.36
N ALA A 109 -6.11 6.76 8.74
CA ALA A 109 -7.41 7.06 8.18
C ALA A 109 -8.39 7.53 9.27
N LEU A 110 -8.44 6.83 10.41
CA LEU A 110 -9.26 7.19 11.56
C LEU A 110 -8.86 8.56 12.13
N ALA A 111 -7.56 8.83 12.28
CA ALA A 111 -7.05 10.12 12.75
C ALA A 111 -7.40 11.26 11.79
N GLY A 112 -7.27 11.05 10.48
CA GLY A 112 -7.67 12.01 9.47
C GLY A 112 -9.16 12.31 9.53
N ALA A 113 -10.00 11.27 9.62
CA ALA A 113 -11.44 11.45 9.76
C ALA A 113 -11.82 12.18 11.05
N THR A 114 -11.16 11.90 12.18
CA THR A 114 -11.36 12.62 13.44
C THR A 114 -11.18 14.13 13.25
N VAL A 115 -10.11 14.53 12.59
CA VAL A 115 -9.84 15.94 12.27
C VAL A 115 -10.94 16.52 11.37
N ALA A 116 -11.37 15.78 10.34
CA ALA A 116 -12.43 16.25 9.43
C ALA A 116 -13.74 16.53 10.15
N PHE A 117 -14.12 15.72 11.13
CA PHE A 117 -15.35 15.91 11.91
C PHE A 117 -15.21 16.97 13.01
N MET A 118 -14.00 17.23 13.51
CA MET A 118 -13.76 18.22 14.57
C MET A 118 -13.54 19.63 14.05
N VAL A 119 -13.03 19.79 12.83
CA VAL A 119 -12.74 21.09 12.23
C VAL A 119 -14.07 21.75 11.79
N PRO A 120 -14.30 23.04 12.11
CA PRO A 120 -15.50 23.74 11.68
C PRO A 120 -15.70 23.70 10.16
N ALA A 121 -16.94 23.54 9.70
CA ALA A 121 -17.28 23.48 8.28
C ALA A 121 -16.90 24.76 7.49
N SER A 122 -16.73 25.89 8.17
CA SER A 122 -16.29 27.16 7.61
C SER A 122 -14.79 27.20 7.27
N THR A 123 -14.01 26.20 7.72
CA THR A 123 -12.56 26.15 7.48
C THR A 123 -12.28 25.83 6.01
N ASN A 124 -11.25 26.47 5.47
CA ASN A 124 -10.83 26.24 4.09
C ASN A 124 -10.49 24.77 3.86
N GLN A 125 -11.00 24.21 2.77
CA GLN A 125 -10.82 22.80 2.38
C GLN A 125 -9.35 22.38 2.32
N PHE A 126 -8.46 23.21 1.76
CA PHE A 126 -7.04 22.92 1.66
C PHE A 126 -6.38 22.80 3.03
N VAL A 127 -6.72 23.69 3.97
CA VAL A 127 -6.22 23.65 5.34
C VAL A 127 -6.71 22.39 6.06
N THR A 128 -7.98 22.04 5.90
CA THR A 128 -8.54 20.82 6.51
C THR A 128 -7.84 19.57 6.02
N ILE A 129 -7.60 19.43 4.71
CA ILE A 129 -6.90 18.27 4.13
C ILE A 129 -5.47 18.17 4.66
N ILE A 130 -4.75 19.30 4.79
CA ILE A 130 -3.41 19.32 5.38
C ILE A 130 -3.46 18.85 6.83
N LEU A 131 -4.39 19.34 7.64
CA LEU A 131 -4.54 18.93 9.04
C LEU A 131 -4.89 17.45 9.15
N MET A 132 -5.80 16.94 8.32
CA MET A 132 -6.12 15.51 8.23
C MET A 132 -4.88 14.66 7.93
N THR A 133 -4.12 15.07 6.91
CA THR A 133 -2.91 14.37 6.46
C THR A 133 -1.83 14.40 7.53
N LEU A 134 -1.63 15.53 8.22
CA LEU A 134 -0.69 15.64 9.33
C LEU A 134 -1.11 14.78 10.52
N ALA A 135 -2.39 14.76 10.88
CA ALA A 135 -2.90 13.91 11.95
C ALA A 135 -2.67 12.43 11.63
N GLY A 136 -2.99 12.00 10.40
CA GLY A 136 -2.70 10.64 9.94
C GLY A 136 -1.22 10.31 9.98
N ALA A 137 -0.36 11.24 9.53
CA ALA A 137 1.10 11.09 9.58
C ALA A 137 1.63 10.95 11.02
N VAL A 138 1.13 11.78 11.94
CA VAL A 138 1.55 11.73 13.35
C VAL A 138 1.15 10.40 13.99
N VAL A 139 -0.11 9.98 13.85
CA VAL A 139 -0.60 8.72 14.44
C VAL A 139 0.12 7.52 13.84
N GLY A 140 0.21 7.43 12.51
CA GLY A 140 0.99 6.38 11.84
C GLY A 140 2.45 6.37 12.29
N GLY A 141 3.10 7.54 12.33
CA GLY A 141 4.48 7.70 12.76
C GLY A 141 4.71 7.26 14.21
N LEU A 142 3.80 7.60 15.13
CA LEU A 142 3.88 7.18 16.54
C LEU A 142 3.78 5.65 16.67
N ILE A 143 2.93 5.00 15.88
CA ILE A 143 2.83 3.53 15.84
C ILE A 143 4.13 2.91 15.36
N GLY A 144 4.72 3.43 14.27
CA GLY A 144 6.01 2.97 13.77
C GLY A 144 7.15 3.22 14.75
N LEU A 145 7.12 4.36 15.45
CA LEU A 145 8.07 4.68 16.51
C LEU A 145 7.94 3.70 17.69
N LEU A 146 6.72 3.42 18.14
CA LEU A 146 6.44 2.44 19.20
C LEU A 146 7.03 1.07 18.86
N THR A 147 6.74 0.57 17.65
CA THR A 147 7.25 -0.70 17.15
C THR A 147 8.78 -0.76 17.17
N SER A 148 9.42 0.28 16.62
CA SER A 148 10.88 0.34 16.55
C SER A 148 11.53 0.51 17.93
N LEU A 149 10.92 1.23 18.85
CA LEU A 149 11.41 1.35 20.24
C LEU A 149 11.35 0.03 20.99
N LEU A 150 10.27 -0.75 20.81
CA LEU A 150 10.16 -2.07 21.43
C LEU A 150 11.20 -3.05 20.85
N ASN A 151 11.42 -3.03 19.53
CA ASN A 151 12.46 -3.84 18.92
C ASN A 151 13.85 -3.45 19.42
N VAL A 152 14.19 -2.15 19.45
CA VAL A 152 15.51 -1.66 19.86
C VAL A 152 15.80 -1.88 21.36
N LYS A 153 14.79 -1.69 22.24
CA LYS A 153 14.97 -1.81 23.69
C LYS A 153 14.85 -3.23 24.22
N PHE A 154 13.90 -3.99 23.69
CA PHE A 154 13.53 -5.31 24.24
C PHE A 154 13.87 -6.45 23.28
N GLY A 155 14.33 -6.16 22.04
CA GLY A 155 14.62 -7.19 21.06
C GLY A 155 13.36 -7.93 20.57
N THR A 156 12.19 -7.28 20.63
CA THR A 156 10.94 -7.88 20.16
C THR A 156 11.01 -8.15 18.66
N ASP A 157 10.37 -9.24 18.21
CA ASP A 157 10.22 -9.53 16.77
C ASP A 157 9.32 -8.47 16.14
N GLU A 158 9.90 -7.69 15.21
CA GLU A 158 9.20 -6.60 14.53
C GLU A 158 8.06 -7.11 13.63
N THR A 159 8.23 -8.29 13.04
CA THR A 159 7.24 -8.91 12.14
C THR A 159 5.98 -9.28 12.89
N LEU A 160 6.14 -10.02 13.99
CA LEU A 160 5.01 -10.45 14.83
C LEU A 160 4.31 -9.25 15.46
N PHE A 161 5.08 -8.29 15.98
CA PHE A 161 4.49 -7.13 16.64
C PHE A 161 3.71 -6.24 15.66
N THR A 162 4.28 -5.97 14.48
CA THR A 162 3.60 -5.15 13.47
C THR A 162 2.37 -5.86 12.89
N LEU A 163 2.40 -7.18 12.74
CA LEU A 163 1.25 -7.97 12.33
C LEU A 163 0.10 -7.90 13.35
N MET A 164 0.42 -8.01 14.66
CA MET A 164 -0.60 -7.87 15.71
C MET A 164 -1.24 -6.49 15.71
N LEU A 165 -0.47 -5.44 15.44
CA LEU A 165 -1.00 -4.08 15.33
C LEU A 165 -2.03 -3.93 14.20
N ASN A 166 -1.93 -4.68 13.10
CA ASN A 166 -2.94 -4.67 12.05
C ASN A 166 -4.30 -5.13 12.58
N TYR A 167 -4.34 -6.22 13.35
CA TYR A 167 -5.58 -6.71 13.95
C TYR A 167 -6.13 -5.74 15.00
N ILE A 168 -5.27 -5.17 15.84
CA ILE A 168 -5.69 -4.15 16.82
C ILE A 168 -6.31 -2.95 16.10
N ALA A 169 -5.69 -2.46 15.04
CA ALA A 169 -6.21 -1.35 14.26
C ALA A 169 -7.56 -1.67 13.60
N LEU A 170 -7.71 -2.89 13.05
CA LEU A 170 -8.96 -3.36 12.46
C LEU A 170 -10.08 -3.40 13.51
N TYR A 171 -9.80 -3.95 14.70
CA TYR A 171 -10.81 -4.02 15.76
C TYR A 171 -11.15 -2.65 16.33
N ILE A 172 -10.19 -1.72 16.41
CA ILE A 172 -10.47 -0.31 16.76
C ILE A 172 -11.41 0.31 15.72
N MET A 173 -11.14 0.12 14.44
CA MET A 173 -12.01 0.64 13.37
C MET A 173 -13.41 0.02 13.43
N THR A 174 -13.51 -1.29 13.65
CA THR A 174 -14.78 -2.01 13.81
C THR A 174 -15.54 -1.50 15.03
N PHE A 175 -14.86 -1.29 16.15
CA PHE A 175 -15.47 -0.73 17.37
C PHE A 175 -16.13 0.62 17.10
N PHE A 176 -15.44 1.55 16.42
CA PHE A 176 -16.03 2.83 16.03
C PHE A 176 -17.12 2.68 14.97
N GLY A 177 -17.05 1.67 14.11
CA GLY A 177 -18.04 1.39 13.06
C GLY A 177 -19.36 0.80 13.57
N GLU A 178 -19.34 0.11 14.71
CA GLU A 178 -20.48 -0.63 15.25
C GLU A 178 -21.10 0.00 16.51
N THR A 179 -20.33 0.79 17.26
CA THR A 179 -20.78 1.34 18.54
C THR A 179 -21.67 2.55 18.35
N LYS A 180 -22.98 2.33 18.42
CA LYS A 180 -23.97 3.41 18.45
C LYS A 180 -24.00 4.09 19.82
N ALA A 181 -23.24 5.15 19.97
CA ALA A 181 -23.23 5.97 21.18
C ALA A 181 -23.25 7.47 20.80
N LYS A 182 -23.82 8.31 21.66
CA LYS A 182 -23.91 9.78 21.42
C LYS A 182 -22.54 10.46 21.24
N TRP A 183 -21.49 9.88 21.80
CA TRP A 183 -20.13 10.39 21.65
C TRP A 183 -19.44 9.96 20.34
N ASN A 184 -19.99 8.97 19.62
CA ASN A 184 -19.39 8.47 18.41
C ASN A 184 -19.71 9.34 17.21
N ILE A 185 -18.81 10.25 16.89
CA ILE A 185 -18.94 11.21 15.78
C ILE A 185 -18.80 10.59 14.40
N PHE A 186 -18.35 9.32 14.32
CA PHE A 186 -18.09 8.64 13.05
C PHE A 186 -19.34 8.03 12.42
N LEU A 187 -20.43 7.86 13.19
CA LEU A 187 -21.64 7.22 12.71
C LEU A 187 -22.75 8.23 12.38
N LYS A 188 -23.59 7.88 11.42
CA LYS A 188 -24.83 8.63 11.13
C LYS A 188 -25.80 8.50 12.29
N THR A 189 -26.36 9.62 12.73
CA THR A 189 -27.29 9.68 13.86
C THR A 189 -28.64 9.06 13.52
N ASP A 190 -29.09 9.20 12.27
CA ASP A 190 -30.47 8.87 11.85
C ASP A 190 -30.59 7.49 11.19
N SER A 191 -29.55 6.69 11.20
CA SER A 191 -29.55 5.35 10.58
C SER A 191 -29.94 4.27 11.59
N GLU A 192 -30.89 3.37 11.25
CA GLU A 192 -31.24 2.23 12.08
C GLU A 192 -30.06 1.25 12.25
N ARG A 193 -29.27 1.05 11.19
CA ARG A 193 -28.03 0.25 11.24
C ARG A 193 -26.82 1.16 11.39
N PRO A 194 -25.77 0.72 12.12
CA PRO A 194 -24.52 1.47 12.19
C PRO A 194 -23.97 1.70 10.78
N GLN A 195 -23.77 2.94 10.41
CA GLN A 195 -23.16 3.33 9.13
C GLN A 195 -22.25 4.53 9.36
N PHE A 196 -21.05 4.48 8.80
CA PHE A 196 -20.15 5.61 8.85
C PHE A 196 -20.76 6.85 8.19
N ALA A 197 -20.57 7.98 8.83
CA ALA A 197 -20.98 9.27 8.30
C ALA A 197 -20.08 9.67 7.11
N LYS A 198 -20.64 10.44 6.19
CA LYS A 198 -19.83 11.05 5.12
C LYS A 198 -18.95 12.15 5.70
N ILE A 199 -17.73 12.23 5.20
CA ILE A 199 -16.81 13.31 5.54
C ILE A 199 -17.40 14.66 5.12
N PRO A 200 -17.35 15.69 6.00
CA PRO A 200 -17.79 17.04 5.67
C PRO A 200 -17.13 17.57 4.39
N GLU A 201 -17.79 18.49 3.69
CA GLU A 201 -17.32 18.98 2.37
C GLU A 201 -15.91 19.57 2.42
N ASN A 202 -15.58 20.29 3.50
CA ASN A 202 -14.25 20.84 3.70
C ASN A 202 -13.14 19.79 3.94
N GLY A 203 -13.51 18.54 4.25
CA GLY A 203 -12.55 17.42 4.41
C GLY A 203 -12.43 16.54 3.16
N ARG A 204 -13.22 16.79 2.10
CA ARG A 204 -13.16 16.00 0.86
C ARG A 204 -11.97 16.42 0.02
N MET A 205 -11.43 15.46 -0.78
CA MET A 205 -10.31 15.75 -1.66
C MET A 205 -10.67 16.76 -2.73
N PHE A 206 -9.78 17.73 -2.93
CA PHE A 206 -9.93 18.70 -3.99
C PHE A 206 -9.75 18.06 -5.36
N LYS A 207 -10.71 18.31 -6.28
CA LYS A 207 -10.73 17.74 -7.64
C LYS A 207 -10.65 18.88 -8.65
N ILE A 208 -9.75 18.71 -9.64
CA ILE A 208 -9.63 19.60 -10.78
C ILE A 208 -10.48 19.00 -11.90
N GLN A 209 -11.54 19.73 -12.31
CA GLN A 209 -12.41 19.28 -13.39
C GLN A 209 -11.78 19.55 -14.74
N ILE A 210 -11.66 18.53 -15.57
CA ILE A 210 -11.15 18.59 -16.95
C ILE A 210 -12.22 17.96 -17.86
N GLY A 211 -13.24 18.75 -18.27
CA GLY A 211 -14.42 18.22 -18.93
C GLY A 211 -15.25 17.34 -17.99
N ASP A 212 -15.54 16.11 -18.41
CA ASP A 212 -16.24 15.11 -17.56
C ASP A 212 -15.32 14.40 -16.57
N PHE A 213 -13.99 14.49 -16.72
CA PHE A 213 -13.00 13.84 -15.88
C PHE A 213 -12.58 14.74 -14.71
N SER A 214 -12.51 14.17 -13.50
CA SER A 214 -12.07 14.88 -12.30
C SER A 214 -10.73 14.34 -11.78
N LEU A 215 -9.67 15.15 -11.89
CA LEU A 215 -8.34 14.81 -11.39
C LEU A 215 -8.19 15.18 -9.93
N GLU A 216 -7.87 14.23 -9.06
CA GLU A 216 -7.56 14.50 -7.66
C GLU A 216 -6.17 15.09 -7.49
N ILE A 217 -6.05 16.16 -6.68
CA ILE A 217 -4.76 16.79 -6.35
C ILE A 217 -3.82 15.82 -5.62
N SER A 218 -4.35 14.80 -4.95
CA SER A 218 -3.58 13.75 -4.30
C SER A 218 -2.55 13.08 -5.23
N LEU A 219 -2.86 12.93 -6.52
CA LEU A 219 -1.95 12.40 -7.52
C LEU A 219 -0.70 13.28 -7.68
N ILE A 220 -0.89 14.61 -7.78
CA ILE A 220 0.22 15.56 -7.94
C ILE A 220 1.12 15.51 -6.71
N PHE A 221 0.51 15.54 -5.52
CA PHE A 221 1.24 15.42 -4.25
C PHE A 221 2.05 14.12 -4.19
N THR A 222 1.46 13.00 -4.61
CA THR A 222 2.11 11.68 -4.61
C THR A 222 3.31 11.63 -5.57
N LEU A 223 3.19 12.22 -6.77
CA LEU A 223 4.31 12.30 -7.71
C LEU A 223 5.48 13.16 -7.16
N LEU A 224 5.17 14.25 -6.47
CA LEU A 224 6.18 15.05 -5.77
C LEU A 224 6.84 14.24 -4.63
N LEU A 225 6.05 13.44 -3.92
CA LEU A 225 6.55 12.54 -2.88
C LEU A 225 7.48 11.46 -3.45
N VAL A 226 7.17 10.89 -4.64
CA VAL A 226 8.09 9.97 -5.35
C VAL A 226 9.44 10.62 -5.59
N ALA A 227 9.44 11.84 -6.14
CA ALA A 227 10.68 12.59 -6.39
C ALA A 227 11.45 12.86 -5.08
N PHE A 228 10.74 13.26 -4.02
CA PHE A 228 11.33 13.47 -2.70
C PHE A 228 11.96 12.19 -2.14
N ILE A 229 11.25 11.06 -2.14
CA ILE A 229 11.79 9.79 -1.63
C ILE A 229 12.95 9.29 -2.49
N PHE A 230 12.89 9.46 -3.81
CA PHE A 230 14.00 9.15 -4.70
C PHE A 230 15.28 9.93 -4.31
N VAL A 231 15.17 11.25 -4.16
CA VAL A 231 16.29 12.11 -3.73
C VAL A 231 16.74 11.75 -2.31
N TYR A 232 15.78 11.53 -1.39
CA TYR A 232 16.05 11.16 -0.01
C TYR A 232 16.90 9.89 0.08
N LEU A 233 16.55 8.84 -0.66
CA LEU A 233 17.26 7.56 -0.64
C LEU A 233 18.60 7.59 -1.40
N THR A 234 18.72 8.38 -2.47
CA THR A 234 19.87 8.31 -3.37
C THR A 234 20.89 9.43 -3.14
N ARG A 235 20.47 10.58 -2.61
CA ARG A 235 21.29 11.79 -2.53
C ARG A 235 21.51 12.31 -1.12
N THR A 236 20.86 11.75 -0.08
CA THR A 236 21.02 12.26 1.28
C THR A 236 21.85 11.33 2.15
N LYS A 237 22.45 11.90 3.22
CA LYS A 237 23.12 11.16 4.28
C LYS A 237 22.21 10.10 4.90
N HIS A 238 20.92 10.41 5.06
CA HIS A 238 19.96 9.52 5.66
C HIS A 238 19.68 8.27 4.81
N GLY A 239 19.59 8.43 3.49
CA GLY A 239 19.48 7.29 2.58
C GLY A 239 20.72 6.38 2.61
N TYR A 240 21.90 6.97 2.70
CA TYR A 240 23.15 6.23 2.88
C TYR A 240 23.15 5.44 4.21
N GLU A 241 22.78 6.09 5.34
CA GLU A 241 22.68 5.44 6.65
C GLU A 241 21.72 4.24 6.62
N ILE A 242 20.55 4.38 5.97
CA ILE A 242 19.57 3.29 5.78
C ILE A 242 20.20 2.12 5.01
N ALA A 243 20.90 2.39 3.93
CA ALA A 243 21.54 1.36 3.12
C ALA A 243 22.62 0.61 3.91
N VAL A 244 23.52 1.33 4.61
CA VAL A 244 24.59 0.70 5.42
C VAL A 244 24.03 -0.16 6.54
N VAL A 245 22.99 0.32 7.27
CA VAL A 245 22.33 -0.48 8.32
C VAL A 245 21.70 -1.74 7.71
N GLY A 246 21.08 -1.62 6.53
CA GLY A 246 20.49 -2.75 5.81
C GLY A 246 21.50 -3.75 5.31
N ASP A 247 22.70 -3.32 4.92
CA ASP A 247 23.77 -4.24 4.50
C ASP A 247 24.35 -4.99 5.71
N SER A 248 24.78 -4.26 6.75
CA SER A 248 25.34 -4.86 7.97
C SER A 248 25.23 -3.90 9.17
N ILE A 249 24.46 -4.32 10.17
CA ILE A 249 24.35 -3.58 11.46
C ILE A 249 25.73 -3.43 12.12
N ASN A 250 26.58 -4.46 12.06
CA ASN A 250 27.90 -4.40 12.67
C ASN A 250 28.79 -3.37 11.96
N THR A 251 28.80 -3.35 10.63
CA THR A 251 29.54 -2.36 9.85
C THR A 251 29.08 -0.95 10.18
N ALA A 252 27.77 -0.72 10.31
CA ALA A 252 27.22 0.58 10.70
C ALA A 252 27.70 1.01 12.11
N LYS A 253 27.74 0.07 13.07
CA LYS A 253 28.25 0.34 14.43
C LYS A 253 29.75 0.66 14.43
N TYR A 254 30.58 -0.09 13.68
CA TYR A 254 32.01 0.17 13.56
C TYR A 254 32.31 1.52 12.90
N SER A 255 31.46 1.97 12.00
CA SER A 255 31.54 3.29 11.36
C SER A 255 31.03 4.44 12.26
N GLY A 256 30.71 4.17 13.55
CA GLY A 256 30.24 5.18 14.50
C GLY A 256 28.78 5.63 14.31
N MET A 257 28.00 4.91 13.50
CA MET A 257 26.59 5.26 13.28
C MET A 257 25.71 4.88 14.47
N LYS A 258 24.77 5.76 14.83
CA LYS A 258 23.81 5.50 15.92
C LYS A 258 22.64 4.65 15.38
N VAL A 259 22.86 3.33 15.20
CA VAL A 259 21.91 2.39 14.55
C VAL A 259 20.51 2.50 15.12
N ASN A 260 20.34 2.51 16.46
CA ASN A 260 19.04 2.60 17.10
C ASN A 260 18.26 3.87 16.69
N LYS A 261 18.97 5.01 16.58
CA LYS A 261 18.35 6.28 16.14
C LYS A 261 17.94 6.21 14.66
N ILE A 262 18.75 5.54 13.84
CA ILE A 262 18.45 5.37 12.40
C ILE A 262 17.21 4.50 12.23
N ILE A 263 17.09 3.38 12.96
CA ILE A 263 15.92 2.50 12.95
C ILE A 263 14.66 3.26 13.35
N CYS A 264 14.67 3.93 14.51
CA CYS A 264 13.49 4.66 15.01
C CYS A 264 13.06 5.78 14.05
N ARG A 265 14.01 6.56 13.51
CA ARG A 265 13.71 7.63 12.55
C ARG A 265 13.12 7.09 11.25
N THR A 266 13.68 6.03 10.71
CA THR A 266 13.23 5.44 9.44
C THR A 266 11.85 4.82 9.59
N MET A 267 11.60 4.13 10.71
CA MET A 267 10.29 3.55 11.00
C MET A 267 9.23 4.62 11.25
N PHE A 268 9.59 5.70 11.98
CA PHE A 268 8.69 6.84 12.12
C PHE A 268 8.30 7.43 10.77
N LEU A 269 9.29 7.69 9.89
CA LEU A 269 9.04 8.28 8.58
C LEU A 269 8.21 7.34 7.69
N SER A 270 8.56 6.06 7.64
CA SER A 270 7.81 5.03 6.88
C SER A 270 6.35 4.98 7.34
N ALA A 271 6.11 4.79 8.63
CA ALA A 271 4.76 4.67 9.16
C ALA A 271 3.97 6.00 9.10
N ALA A 272 4.64 7.16 9.21
CA ALA A 272 4.01 8.47 9.02
C ALA A 272 3.49 8.65 7.59
N LEU A 273 4.24 8.22 6.58
CA LEU A 273 3.79 8.26 5.19
C LEU A 273 2.59 7.32 4.95
N ILE A 274 2.59 6.13 5.57
CA ILE A 274 1.47 5.19 5.47
C ILE A 274 0.22 5.78 6.13
N GLY A 275 0.35 6.36 7.33
CA GLY A 275 -0.77 7.02 8.00
C GLY A 275 -1.31 8.24 7.23
N ALA A 276 -0.42 9.01 6.60
CA ALA A 276 -0.81 10.10 5.70
C ALA A 276 -1.60 9.59 4.49
N ALA A 277 -1.18 8.46 3.90
CA ALA A 277 -1.91 7.81 2.81
C ALA A 277 -3.33 7.40 3.23
N GLY A 278 -3.49 6.87 4.46
CA GLY A 278 -4.80 6.57 5.04
C GLY A 278 -5.70 7.79 5.16
N ALA A 279 -5.18 8.91 5.66
CA ALA A 279 -5.94 10.16 5.76
C ALA A 279 -6.32 10.73 4.38
N LEU A 280 -5.43 10.67 3.39
CA LEU A 280 -5.73 11.07 2.00
C LEU A 280 -6.81 10.17 1.38
N ARG A 281 -6.77 8.87 1.66
CA ARG A 281 -7.78 7.91 1.19
C ARG A 281 -9.17 8.26 1.72
N VAL A 282 -9.31 8.57 3.00
CA VAL A 282 -10.59 8.99 3.60
C VAL A 282 -11.13 10.26 2.92
N SER A 283 -10.26 11.22 2.67
CA SER A 283 -10.62 12.45 1.97
C SER A 283 -11.09 12.20 0.52
N SER A 284 -10.50 11.21 -0.16
CA SER A 284 -10.83 10.82 -1.54
C SER A 284 -12.12 9.99 -1.64
N VAL A 285 -12.32 9.02 -0.74
CA VAL A 285 -13.50 8.13 -0.71
C VAL A 285 -14.69 8.78 -0.01
N GLU A 286 -14.45 9.87 0.71
CA GLU A 286 -15.46 10.67 1.42
C GLU A 286 -16.20 9.94 2.55
N SER A 287 -15.71 8.77 2.98
CA SER A 287 -16.29 7.96 4.07
C SER A 287 -15.25 7.04 4.67
N LEU A 288 -15.41 6.73 5.96
CA LEU A 288 -14.70 5.62 6.59
C LEU A 288 -15.37 4.28 6.25
N SER A 289 -14.61 3.22 6.27
CA SER A 289 -15.09 1.83 6.31
C SER A 289 -14.01 0.92 6.89
N THR A 290 -14.39 -0.26 7.37
CA THR A 290 -13.43 -1.28 7.84
C THR A 290 -12.56 -1.81 6.70
N SER A 291 -13.06 -1.72 5.46
CA SER A 291 -12.37 -2.13 4.22
C SER A 291 -11.74 -0.97 3.45
N ILE A 292 -11.57 0.20 4.07
CA ILE A 292 -11.05 1.40 3.39
C ILE A 292 -9.63 1.22 2.84
N THR A 293 -8.87 0.30 3.42
CA THR A 293 -7.51 -0.04 3.01
C THR A 293 -7.47 -0.73 1.65
N ASN A 294 -8.48 -1.52 1.33
CA ASN A 294 -8.49 -2.38 0.14
C ASN A 294 -7.16 -3.15 -0.01
N ASP A 295 -6.68 -3.73 1.11
CA ASP A 295 -5.43 -4.50 1.22
C ASP A 295 -4.16 -3.77 0.75
N VAL A 296 -4.17 -2.44 0.77
CA VAL A 296 -3.04 -1.58 0.34
C VAL A 296 -1.76 -1.88 1.12
N GLY A 297 -1.85 -2.23 2.41
CA GLY A 297 -0.70 -2.60 3.22
C GLY A 297 -0.04 -3.88 2.71
N TRP A 298 -0.81 -4.91 2.41
CA TRP A 298 -0.32 -6.20 1.90
C TRP A 298 0.19 -6.08 0.46
N THR A 299 -0.61 -5.50 -0.41
CA THR A 299 -0.23 -5.24 -1.82
C THR A 299 1.00 -4.35 -1.90
N GLY A 300 1.13 -3.37 -1.00
CA GLY A 300 2.30 -2.49 -0.92
C GLY A 300 3.60 -3.24 -0.62
N ILE A 301 3.56 -4.29 0.20
CA ILE A 301 4.70 -5.19 0.43
C ILE A 301 5.08 -5.89 -0.89
N ILE A 302 4.11 -6.46 -1.59
CA ILE A 302 4.32 -7.15 -2.88
C ILE A 302 4.97 -6.20 -3.88
N VAL A 303 4.41 -5.00 -4.05
CA VAL A 303 4.92 -3.97 -4.96
C VAL A 303 6.36 -3.58 -4.62
N ALA A 304 6.65 -3.32 -3.34
CA ALA A 304 7.99 -2.93 -2.90
C ALA A 304 9.04 -3.99 -3.23
N TRP A 305 8.71 -5.27 -3.03
CA TRP A 305 9.61 -6.40 -3.35
C TRP A 305 9.75 -6.63 -4.86
N LEU A 306 8.66 -6.62 -5.63
CA LEU A 306 8.71 -6.75 -7.09
C LEU A 306 9.56 -5.64 -7.72
N ALA A 307 9.48 -4.43 -7.19
CA ALA A 307 10.29 -3.28 -7.61
C ALA A 307 11.73 -3.28 -7.08
N LYS A 308 12.14 -4.31 -6.33
CA LYS A 308 13.48 -4.40 -5.68
C LYS A 308 13.81 -3.14 -4.86
N LEU A 309 12.83 -2.60 -4.17
CA LEU A 309 12.95 -1.41 -3.31
C LEU A 309 13.46 -0.16 -4.04
N ASN A 310 13.29 -0.10 -5.36
CA ASN A 310 13.66 1.06 -6.17
C ASN A 310 12.46 1.98 -6.35
N PRO A 311 12.52 3.27 -5.98
CA PRO A 311 11.37 4.19 -6.07
C PRO A 311 10.76 4.32 -7.46
N ILE A 312 11.58 4.34 -8.52
CA ILE A 312 11.08 4.40 -9.91
C ILE A 312 10.41 3.08 -10.28
N GLY A 313 11.01 1.95 -9.90
CA GLY A 313 10.41 0.63 -10.09
C GLY A 313 9.07 0.50 -9.38
N ILE A 314 8.95 1.07 -8.16
CA ILE A 314 7.70 1.08 -7.38
C ILE A 314 6.59 1.79 -8.16
N VAL A 315 6.85 2.93 -8.79
CA VAL A 315 5.83 3.64 -9.60
C VAL A 315 5.30 2.74 -10.72
N ILE A 316 6.19 2.08 -11.46
CA ILE A 316 5.82 1.22 -12.59
C ILE A 316 5.03 -0.01 -12.11
N VAL A 317 5.54 -0.68 -11.07
CA VAL A 317 4.88 -1.89 -10.53
C VAL A 317 3.53 -1.53 -9.91
N THR A 318 3.44 -0.42 -9.16
CA THR A 318 2.15 0.07 -8.62
C THR A 318 1.15 0.32 -9.75
N ALA A 319 1.57 1.00 -10.83
CA ALA A 319 0.68 1.26 -11.95
C ALA A 319 0.13 -0.04 -12.56
N LEU A 320 0.98 -1.05 -12.76
CA LEU A 320 0.57 -2.35 -13.30
C LEU A 320 -0.37 -3.11 -12.35
N ILE A 321 -0.05 -3.14 -11.06
CA ILE A 321 -0.88 -3.82 -10.06
C ILE A 321 -2.23 -3.13 -9.91
N THR A 322 -2.27 -1.80 -9.93
CA THR A 322 -3.55 -1.07 -9.88
C THR A 322 -4.41 -1.33 -11.13
N VAL A 323 -3.80 -1.44 -12.34
CA VAL A 323 -4.53 -1.87 -13.55
C VAL A 323 -5.11 -3.27 -13.33
N LEU A 324 -4.35 -4.18 -12.75
CA LEU A 324 -4.80 -5.53 -12.47
C LEU A 324 -5.97 -5.52 -11.48
N GLN A 325 -5.87 -4.80 -10.35
CA GLN A 325 -6.93 -4.71 -9.34
C GLN A 325 -8.21 -4.08 -9.92
N CYS A 326 -8.13 -2.87 -10.43
CA CYS A 326 -9.30 -2.17 -11.00
C CYS A 326 -9.87 -2.92 -12.22
N GLY A 327 -9.00 -3.51 -13.03
CA GLY A 327 -9.39 -4.27 -14.19
C GLY A 327 -10.12 -5.57 -13.86
N CYS A 328 -9.67 -6.30 -12.84
CA CYS A 328 -10.38 -7.50 -12.37
C CYS A 328 -11.76 -7.17 -11.80
N VAL A 329 -11.89 -6.08 -11.02
CA VAL A 329 -13.20 -5.61 -10.54
C VAL A 329 -14.13 -5.32 -11.71
N THR A 330 -13.63 -4.67 -12.76
CA THR A 330 -14.45 -4.37 -13.94
C THR A 330 -14.78 -5.63 -14.75
N ALA A 331 -13.84 -6.54 -14.91
CA ALA A 331 -14.04 -7.79 -15.63
C ALA A 331 -14.98 -8.76 -14.90
N SER A 332 -14.96 -8.78 -13.56
CA SER A 332 -15.85 -9.61 -12.75
C SER A 332 -17.32 -9.24 -12.89
N VAL A 333 -17.64 -7.97 -13.15
CA VAL A 333 -19.02 -7.52 -13.42
C VAL A 333 -19.60 -8.18 -14.69
N SER A 334 -18.74 -8.47 -15.67
CA SER A 334 -19.16 -9.10 -16.92
C SER A 334 -19.07 -10.64 -16.88
N ALA A 335 -18.23 -11.18 -16.02
CA ALA A 335 -18.06 -12.62 -15.82
C ALA A 335 -18.74 -13.05 -14.52
N ASN A 336 -20.02 -13.42 -14.59
CA ASN A 336 -20.88 -13.70 -13.44
C ASN A 336 -20.33 -14.73 -12.42
N ASN A 337 -19.34 -15.55 -12.80
CA ASN A 337 -18.78 -16.60 -11.95
C ASN A 337 -17.40 -16.27 -11.37
N VAL A 338 -16.86 -15.08 -11.63
CA VAL A 338 -15.51 -14.69 -11.18
C VAL A 338 -15.61 -13.55 -10.19
N ASP A 339 -15.08 -13.75 -8.99
CA ASP A 339 -15.03 -12.72 -7.95
C ASP A 339 -13.95 -11.65 -8.26
N SER A 340 -14.17 -10.45 -7.74
CA SER A 340 -13.20 -9.33 -7.78
C SER A 340 -11.85 -9.68 -7.14
N HIS A 341 -11.83 -10.56 -6.14
CA HIS A 341 -10.61 -11.05 -5.48
C HIS A 341 -9.71 -11.94 -6.37
N PHE A 342 -10.12 -12.20 -7.60
CA PHE A 342 -9.25 -12.86 -8.59
C PHE A 342 -7.97 -12.07 -8.86
N ALA A 343 -7.99 -10.73 -8.65
CA ALA A 343 -6.80 -9.90 -8.70
C ALA A 343 -5.75 -10.31 -7.67
N ASP A 344 -6.17 -10.56 -6.42
CA ASP A 344 -5.26 -10.92 -5.32
C ASP A 344 -4.63 -12.28 -5.55
N LEU A 345 -5.40 -13.22 -6.10
CA LEU A 345 -4.90 -14.51 -6.53
C LEU A 345 -3.84 -14.38 -7.63
N LEU A 346 -4.09 -13.59 -8.67
CA LEU A 346 -3.10 -13.33 -9.73
C LEU A 346 -1.83 -12.65 -9.20
N GLN A 347 -1.97 -11.67 -8.30
CA GLN A 347 -0.83 -11.02 -7.64
C GLN A 347 0.03 -12.03 -6.87
N GLY A 348 -0.61 -12.91 -6.10
CA GLY A 348 0.06 -13.98 -5.35
C GLY A 348 0.83 -14.92 -6.26
N ILE A 349 0.23 -15.34 -7.38
CA ILE A 349 0.87 -16.21 -8.38
C ILE A 349 2.07 -15.50 -9.02
N ILE A 350 1.91 -14.22 -9.41
CA ILE A 350 3.00 -13.43 -10.00
C ILE A 350 4.18 -13.35 -9.02
N LEU A 351 3.89 -13.03 -7.76
CA LEU A 351 4.93 -12.94 -6.73
C LEU A 351 5.65 -14.29 -6.55
N PHE A 352 4.88 -15.38 -6.42
CA PHE A 352 5.43 -16.73 -6.22
C PHE A 352 6.34 -17.18 -7.37
N ILE A 353 6.01 -16.84 -8.61
CA ILE A 353 6.81 -17.22 -9.78
C ILE A 353 8.05 -16.33 -9.92
N ILE A 354 8.00 -15.06 -9.47
CA ILE A 354 9.14 -14.13 -9.57
C ILE A 354 10.18 -14.38 -8.47
N LEU A 355 9.76 -14.81 -7.28
CA LEU A 355 10.64 -15.14 -6.15
C LEU A 355 11.36 -16.46 -6.36
#